data_e672f93fd30bd3a1ae16ebbf9d004257
#
_entry.id   e672f93fd30bd3a1ae16ebbf9d004257
#
_cell.length_a   1.000
_cell.length_b   1.000
_cell.length_c   1.000
_cell.angle_alpha   90.00
_cell.angle_beta   90.00
_cell.angle_gamma   90.00
#
_symmetry.space_group_name_H-M   'P 1'
#
loop_
_entity.id
_entity.type
_entity.pdbx_description
1 polymer ?
#
loop_
_entity_poly.entity_id
_entity_poly.type
_entity_poly.pdbx_seq_one_letter_code
_entity_poly.pdbx_strand_id
1 'polypeptide(L)'
;VGIQDPNDTNGYLGGVSVRDKAIITSGGYERYFVDEATGVKYHHIIDPKTGYSANNGLISVTIVSADSTLADGLSTSLFVLGTEDAIAYCEEHCAEDGFDAIMEDEDGKLYITDGVMDDFINMNNTANIQEIKTK
;
A
#
# COMPACT_ATOMS: atom_id res chain seq x y z
N VAL A 1 -8.36 -7.30 10.87
CA VAL A 1 -8.57 -5.97 10.28
C VAL A 1 -8.77 -6.11 8.80
N GLY A 2 -9.85 -5.52 8.28
CA GLY A 2 -10.13 -5.47 6.84
C GLY A 2 -9.34 -4.36 6.16
N ILE A 3 -8.77 -4.68 5.00
CA ILE A 3 -8.12 -3.70 4.11
C ILE A 3 -9.12 -3.36 3.02
N GLN A 4 -9.48 -2.09 2.90
CA GLN A 4 -10.46 -1.62 1.92
C GLN A 4 -9.96 -1.83 0.49
N ASP A 5 -10.85 -2.24 -0.40
CA ASP A 5 -10.55 -2.29 -1.83
C ASP A 5 -10.57 -0.86 -2.41
N PRO A 6 -9.46 -0.37 -2.96
CA PRO A 6 -9.41 0.97 -3.54
C PRO A 6 -10.32 1.13 -4.77
N ASN A 7 -10.74 0.03 -5.40
CA ASN A 7 -11.62 0.03 -6.56
C ASN A 7 -13.10 -0.20 -6.19
N ASP A 8 -13.38 -0.63 -4.96
CA ASP A 8 -14.74 -0.83 -4.45
C ASP A 8 -14.84 -0.33 -3.00
N THR A 9 -15.44 0.83 -2.81
CA THR A 9 -15.58 1.48 -1.49
C THR A 9 -16.38 0.67 -0.47
N ASN A 10 -17.16 -0.31 -0.91
CA ASN A 10 -17.93 -1.21 -0.05
C ASN A 10 -17.28 -2.59 0.12
N GLY A 11 -16.21 -2.86 -0.62
CA GLY A 11 -15.49 -4.12 -0.61
C GLY A 11 -14.22 -4.10 0.21
N TYR A 12 -13.71 -5.29 0.48
CA TYR A 12 -12.41 -5.50 1.11
C TYR A 12 -11.49 -6.25 0.17
N LEU A 13 -10.26 -5.76 0.03
CA LEU A 13 -9.19 -6.42 -0.67
C LEU A 13 -8.79 -7.72 0.04
N GLY A 14 -8.70 -7.63 1.35
CA GLY A 14 -8.38 -8.75 2.21
C GLY A 14 -8.50 -8.39 3.67
N GLY A 15 -8.11 -9.32 4.53
CA GLY A 15 -8.00 -9.12 5.96
C GLY A 15 -6.61 -9.49 6.46
N VAL A 16 -6.19 -8.89 7.56
CA VAL A 16 -4.93 -9.21 8.23
C VAL A 16 -5.22 -9.59 9.68
N SER A 17 -4.75 -10.77 10.08
CA SER A 17 -4.89 -11.28 11.45
C SER A 17 -3.59 -11.05 12.21
N VAL A 18 -3.48 -9.94 12.91
CA VAL A 18 -2.30 -9.58 13.70
C VAL A 18 -2.70 -9.13 15.10
N ARG A 19 -1.74 -9.17 16.00
CA ARG A 19 -1.91 -8.72 17.40
C ARG A 19 -0.80 -7.73 17.76
N ASP A 20 -1.16 -6.71 18.55
CA ASP A 20 -0.23 -5.71 19.09
C ASP A 20 0.56 -4.96 18.00
N LYS A 21 -0.07 -4.78 16.83
CA LYS A 21 0.50 -4.05 15.70
C LYS A 21 -0.49 -3.00 15.17
N ALA A 22 0.04 -1.89 14.69
CA ALA A 22 -0.71 -0.91 13.92
C ALA A 22 -0.80 -1.36 12.46
N ILE A 23 -1.93 -1.06 11.83
CA ILE A 23 -2.18 -1.26 10.41
C ILE A 23 -2.60 0.09 9.84
N ILE A 24 -1.77 0.66 8.96
CA ILE A 24 -1.97 1.99 8.39
C ILE A 24 -1.91 1.92 6.87
N THR A 25 -2.94 2.47 6.24
CA THR A 25 -3.07 2.47 4.77
C THR A 25 -3.02 3.89 4.22
N SER A 26 -2.25 4.08 3.16
CA SER A 26 -2.25 5.27 2.32
C SER A 26 -2.69 4.91 0.91
N GLY A 27 -3.54 5.75 0.32
CA GLY A 27 -4.03 5.55 -1.06
C GLY A 27 -4.64 6.83 -1.63
N GLY A 28 -4.63 6.93 -2.94
CA GLY A 28 -5.15 8.08 -3.67
C GLY A 28 -6.67 8.07 -3.89
N TYR A 29 -7.39 7.07 -3.38
CA TYR A 29 -8.81 6.85 -3.62
C TYR A 29 -9.74 7.55 -2.61
N GLU A 30 -9.23 7.98 -1.46
CA GLU A 30 -10.05 8.58 -0.40
C GLU A 30 -10.27 10.08 -0.59
N ARG A 31 -9.25 10.81 -1.03
CA ARG A 31 -9.26 12.27 -1.19
C ARG A 31 -8.69 12.66 -2.54
N TYR A 32 -9.56 12.88 -3.49
CA TYR A 32 -9.18 13.29 -4.84
C TYR A 32 -10.22 14.22 -5.46
N PHE A 33 -9.81 14.91 -6.50
CA PHE A 33 -10.70 15.57 -7.44
C PHE A 33 -10.28 15.24 -8.88
N VAL A 34 -11.22 15.38 -9.80
CA VAL A 34 -10.96 15.20 -11.23
C VAL A 34 -11.08 16.56 -11.90
N ASP A 35 -10.05 16.96 -12.64
CA ASP A 35 -10.10 18.15 -13.48
C ASP A 35 -11.05 17.89 -14.64
N GLU A 36 -12.15 18.65 -14.70
CA GLU A 36 -13.18 18.50 -15.73
C GLU A 36 -12.68 18.79 -17.15
N ALA A 37 -11.66 19.64 -17.30
CA ALA A 37 -11.10 20.01 -18.59
C ALA A 37 -10.16 18.93 -19.17
N THR A 38 -9.42 18.23 -18.32
CA THR A 38 -8.39 17.26 -18.73
C THR A 38 -8.73 15.81 -18.42
N GLY A 39 -9.69 15.57 -17.50
CA GLY A 39 -10.00 14.25 -16.96
C GLY A 39 -8.94 13.70 -16.02
N VAL A 40 -7.95 14.49 -15.65
CA VAL A 40 -6.86 14.06 -14.76
C VAL A 40 -7.33 14.02 -13.32
N LYS A 41 -7.04 12.92 -12.64
CA LYS A 41 -7.32 12.72 -11.22
C LYS A 41 -6.15 13.23 -10.38
N TYR A 42 -6.44 14.13 -9.45
CA TYR A 42 -5.48 14.64 -8.47
C TYR A 42 -5.88 14.21 -7.07
N HIS A 43 -5.00 13.52 -6.37
CA HIS A 43 -5.17 13.12 -4.98
C HIS A 43 -4.21 13.87 -4.05
N HIS A 44 -4.42 13.74 -2.73
CA HIS A 44 -3.72 14.52 -1.71
C HIS A 44 -2.26 14.11 -1.45
N ILE A 45 -1.82 12.93 -1.93
CA ILE A 45 -0.44 12.47 -1.74
C ILE A 45 0.44 13.07 -2.84
N ILE A 46 1.29 14.00 -2.45
CA ILE A 46 2.12 14.78 -3.37
C ILE A 46 3.54 14.19 -3.44
N ASP A 47 4.02 14.00 -4.66
CA ASP A 47 5.42 13.68 -4.90
C ASP A 47 6.26 14.96 -4.76
N PRO A 48 7.19 15.03 -3.78
CA PRO A 48 7.98 16.25 -3.55
C PRO A 48 8.94 16.58 -4.69
N LYS A 49 9.27 15.63 -5.56
CA LYS A 49 10.13 15.85 -6.72
C LYS A 49 9.41 16.59 -7.85
N THR A 50 8.11 16.36 -7.99
CA THR A 50 7.31 16.93 -9.09
C THR A 50 6.36 18.04 -8.64
N GLY A 51 5.95 18.05 -7.38
CA GLY A 51 4.91 18.93 -6.84
C GLY A 51 3.48 18.54 -7.26
N TYR A 52 3.32 17.40 -7.94
CA TYR A 52 2.03 16.85 -8.36
C TYR A 52 1.68 15.60 -7.55
N SER A 53 0.42 15.14 -7.68
CA SER A 53 0.01 13.86 -7.09
C SER A 53 0.91 12.72 -7.54
N ALA A 54 1.34 11.88 -6.60
CA ALA A 54 2.19 10.74 -6.89
C ALA A 54 1.40 9.69 -7.70
N ASN A 55 1.86 9.37 -8.91
CA ASN A 55 1.26 8.41 -9.82
C ASN A 55 2.34 7.43 -10.32
N ASN A 56 2.98 6.72 -9.39
CA ASN A 56 4.14 5.87 -9.63
C ASN A 56 3.81 4.37 -9.64
N GLY A 57 2.56 4.04 -9.95
CA GLY A 57 2.09 2.67 -10.15
C GLY A 57 1.32 2.05 -8.98
N LEU A 58 1.55 2.49 -7.75
CA LEU A 58 0.80 2.01 -6.58
C LEU A 58 -0.50 2.81 -6.38
N ILE A 59 -1.57 2.12 -6.03
CA ILE A 59 -2.87 2.72 -5.69
C ILE A 59 -3.19 2.60 -4.20
N SER A 60 -2.61 1.62 -3.50
CA SER A 60 -2.78 1.42 -2.06
C SER A 60 -1.52 0.83 -1.44
N VAL A 61 -1.14 1.33 -0.29
CA VAL A 61 -0.03 0.81 0.53
C VAL A 61 -0.49 0.67 1.97
N THR A 62 -0.47 -0.55 2.47
CA THR A 62 -0.78 -0.87 3.87
C THR A 62 0.48 -1.34 4.56
N ILE A 63 0.83 -0.72 5.68
CA ILE A 63 1.96 -1.09 6.52
C ILE A 63 1.46 -1.69 7.83
N VAL A 64 2.09 -2.77 8.24
CA VAL A 64 1.86 -3.48 9.51
C VAL A 64 3.12 -3.37 10.35
N SER A 65 3.06 -2.73 11.50
CA SER A 65 4.21 -2.54 12.39
C SER A 65 3.77 -2.35 13.84
N ALA A 66 4.61 -2.73 14.78
CA ALA A 66 4.42 -2.38 16.20
C ALA A 66 4.59 -0.88 16.45
N ASP A 67 5.33 -0.18 15.58
CA ASP A 67 5.51 1.27 15.61
C ASP A 67 4.55 1.96 14.66
N SER A 68 3.50 2.59 15.22
CA SER A 68 2.47 3.28 14.43
C SER A 68 2.99 4.54 13.72
N THR A 69 3.98 5.22 14.29
CA THR A 69 4.60 6.40 13.68
C THR A 69 5.42 6.00 12.45
N LEU A 70 6.19 4.92 12.56
CA LEU A 70 6.92 4.34 11.43
C LEU A 70 5.95 3.89 10.32
N ALA A 71 4.88 3.19 10.69
CA ALA A 71 3.88 2.70 9.75
C ALA A 71 3.19 3.85 8.99
N ASP A 72 2.87 4.95 9.65
CA ASP A 72 2.26 6.13 9.02
C ASP A 72 3.21 6.80 8.02
N GLY A 73 4.45 7.00 8.40
CA GLY A 73 5.48 7.56 7.52
C GLY A 73 5.77 6.67 6.31
N LEU A 74 5.92 5.36 6.52
CA LEU A 74 6.23 4.40 5.46
C LEU A 74 5.08 4.22 4.47
N SER A 75 3.83 4.19 4.91
CA SER A 75 2.70 4.00 4.01
C SER A 75 2.64 5.07 2.93
N THR A 76 2.88 6.32 3.29
CA THR A 76 2.93 7.45 2.35
C THR A 76 4.23 7.44 1.53
N SER A 77 5.37 7.18 2.16
CA SER A 77 6.68 7.18 1.48
C SER A 77 6.77 6.11 0.39
N LEU A 78 6.33 4.89 0.68
CA LEU A 78 6.33 3.80 -0.30
C LEU A 78 5.34 4.07 -1.44
N PHE A 79 4.20 4.69 -1.14
CA PHE A 79 3.26 5.12 -2.16
C PHE A 79 3.92 6.10 -3.16
N VAL A 80 4.67 7.07 -2.66
CA VAL A 80 5.41 8.06 -3.49
C VAL A 80 6.53 7.40 -4.28
N LEU A 81 7.27 6.46 -3.68
CA LEU A 81 8.35 5.72 -4.36
C LEU A 81 7.85 4.98 -5.60
N GLY A 82 6.66 4.41 -5.54
CA GLY A 82 6.10 3.60 -6.61
C GLY A 82 6.48 2.12 -6.52
N THR A 83 5.94 1.32 -7.42
CA THR A 83 5.95 -0.14 -7.31
C THR A 83 7.35 -0.75 -7.19
N GLU A 84 8.25 -0.45 -8.13
CA GLU A 84 9.59 -1.07 -8.17
C GLU A 84 10.44 -0.69 -6.97
N ASP A 85 10.53 0.60 -6.68
CA ASP A 85 11.37 1.11 -5.59
C ASP A 85 10.79 0.74 -4.22
N ALA A 86 9.47 0.68 -4.09
CA ALA A 86 8.82 0.22 -2.86
C ALA A 86 9.09 -1.26 -2.58
N ILE A 87 9.04 -2.13 -3.60
CA ILE A 87 9.39 -3.55 -3.46
C ILE A 87 10.85 -3.69 -3.01
N ALA A 88 11.78 -3.01 -3.69
CA ALA A 88 13.19 -3.06 -3.35
C ALA A 88 13.47 -2.57 -1.92
N TYR A 89 12.78 -1.51 -1.50
CA TYR A 89 12.87 -1.01 -0.13
C TYR A 89 12.38 -2.05 0.89
N CYS A 90 11.24 -2.69 0.63
CA CYS A 90 10.70 -3.74 1.50
C CYS A 90 11.64 -4.94 1.62
N GLU A 91 12.22 -5.40 0.51
CA GLU A 91 13.18 -6.52 0.51
C GLU A 91 14.35 -6.27 1.45
N GLU A 92 14.84 -5.04 1.53
CA GLU A 92 16.03 -4.70 2.29
C GLU A 92 15.75 -4.26 3.73
N HIS A 93 14.60 -3.65 4.00
CA HIS A 93 14.37 -2.94 5.27
C HIS A 93 13.28 -3.54 6.16
N CYS A 94 12.35 -4.35 5.64
CA CYS A 94 11.23 -4.86 6.43
C CYS A 94 11.68 -5.60 7.70
N ALA A 95 12.64 -6.51 7.56
CA ALA A 95 13.10 -7.32 8.69
C ALA A 95 13.90 -6.48 9.71
N GLU A 96 14.73 -5.56 9.24
CA GLU A 96 15.57 -4.73 10.09
C GLU A 96 14.74 -3.68 10.84
N ASP A 97 13.83 -3.00 10.14
CA ASP A 97 13.05 -1.89 10.69
C ASP A 97 11.73 -2.34 11.36
N GLY A 98 11.39 -3.62 11.25
CA GLY A 98 10.26 -4.21 11.96
C GLY A 98 8.90 -3.82 11.40
N PHE A 99 8.73 -3.88 10.08
CA PHE A 99 7.46 -3.68 9.41
C PHE A 99 7.20 -4.71 8.32
N ASP A 100 5.94 -4.84 7.93
CA ASP A 100 5.48 -5.60 6.79
C ASP A 100 4.60 -4.73 5.90
N ALA A 101 4.48 -5.10 4.64
CA ALA A 101 3.73 -4.33 3.67
C ALA A 101 2.77 -5.19 2.83
N ILE A 102 1.61 -4.60 2.52
CA ILE A 102 0.64 -5.12 1.56
C ILE A 102 0.35 -3.97 0.60
N MET A 103 0.72 -4.13 -0.66
CA MET A 103 0.61 -3.08 -1.67
C MET A 103 -0.20 -3.56 -2.86
N GLU A 104 -0.97 -2.66 -3.46
CA GLU A 104 -1.71 -2.92 -4.70
C GLU A 104 -1.31 -1.91 -5.76
N ASP A 105 -1.04 -2.40 -6.97
CA ASP A 105 -0.77 -1.57 -8.12
C ASP A 105 -2.03 -1.27 -8.94
N GLU A 106 -1.89 -0.40 -9.93
CA GLU A 106 -2.99 0.02 -10.81
C GLU A 106 -3.55 -1.10 -11.71
N ASP A 107 -2.82 -2.21 -11.84
CA ASP A 107 -3.27 -3.40 -12.57
C ASP A 107 -4.00 -4.41 -11.66
N GLY A 108 -4.16 -4.09 -10.39
CA GLY A 108 -4.82 -4.95 -9.40
C GLY A 108 -3.93 -6.06 -8.84
N LYS A 109 -2.63 -6.00 -9.08
CA LYS A 109 -1.68 -6.96 -8.53
C LYS A 109 -1.32 -6.60 -7.09
N LEU A 110 -1.33 -7.61 -6.21
CA LEU A 110 -0.92 -7.49 -4.82
C LEU A 110 0.53 -7.90 -4.62
N TYR A 111 1.23 -7.13 -3.82
CA TYR A 111 2.58 -7.41 -3.35
C TYR A 111 2.55 -7.50 -1.82
N ILE A 112 2.93 -8.65 -1.27
CA ILE A 112 2.81 -8.93 0.17
C ILE A 112 4.16 -9.42 0.68
N THR A 113 4.68 -8.80 1.72
CA THR A 113 5.92 -9.27 2.36
C THR A 113 5.71 -10.60 3.06
N ASP A 114 6.75 -11.44 3.07
CA ASP A 114 6.69 -12.78 3.62
C ASP A 114 6.36 -12.81 5.12
N GLY A 115 6.70 -11.77 5.86
CA GLY A 115 6.39 -11.66 7.29
C GLY A 115 4.91 -11.56 7.63
N VAL A 116 4.05 -11.19 6.68
CA VAL A 116 2.60 -11.06 6.88
C VAL A 116 1.79 -11.95 5.92
N MET A 117 2.46 -12.68 5.05
CA MET A 117 1.80 -13.49 4.01
C MET A 117 0.86 -14.55 4.59
N ASP A 118 1.26 -15.23 5.65
CA ASP A 118 0.46 -16.27 6.30
C ASP A 118 -0.72 -15.69 7.12
N ASP A 119 -0.64 -14.42 7.51
CA ASP A 119 -1.68 -13.71 8.25
C ASP A 119 -2.68 -13.00 7.34
N PHE A 120 -2.41 -12.96 6.04
CA PHE A 120 -3.27 -12.33 5.05
C PHE A 120 -4.39 -13.27 4.62
N ILE A 121 -5.63 -12.75 4.68
CA ILE A 121 -6.84 -13.45 4.24
C ILE A 121 -7.31 -12.79 2.94
N ASN A 122 -7.27 -13.54 1.83
CA ASN A 122 -7.70 -13.06 0.52
C ASN A 122 -9.23 -13.04 0.43
N MET A 123 -9.84 -11.87 0.62
CA MET A 123 -11.30 -11.71 0.61
C MET A 123 -11.87 -11.39 -0.76
N ASN A 124 -11.06 -10.88 -1.68
CA ASN A 124 -11.47 -10.48 -3.03
C ASN A 124 -11.14 -11.56 -4.08
N ASN A 125 -10.69 -12.75 -3.67
CA ASN A 125 -10.22 -13.81 -4.55
C ASN A 125 -9.19 -13.34 -5.59
N THR A 126 -8.33 -12.38 -5.19
CA THR A 126 -7.26 -11.87 -6.04
C THR A 126 -6.29 -13.00 -6.36
N ALA A 127 -6.20 -13.36 -7.66
CA ALA A 127 -5.31 -14.44 -8.10
C ALA A 127 -3.87 -13.97 -8.31
N ASN A 128 -3.66 -12.65 -8.49
CA ASN A 128 -2.37 -12.08 -8.83
C ASN A 128 -1.68 -11.52 -7.59
N ILE A 129 -1.07 -12.40 -6.80
CA ILE A 129 -0.33 -12.06 -5.58
C ILE A 129 1.14 -12.43 -5.77
N GLN A 130 2.03 -11.48 -5.52
CA GLN A 130 3.47 -11.68 -5.49
C GLN A 130 3.97 -11.54 -4.05
N GLU A 131 4.62 -12.60 -3.56
CA GLU A 131 5.32 -12.55 -2.28
C GLU A 131 6.66 -11.80 -2.42
N ILE A 132 6.91 -10.87 -1.50
CA ILE A 132 8.18 -10.17 -1.39
C ILE A 132 9.00 -10.88 -0.31
N LYS A 133 10.14 -11.46 -0.71
CA LYS A 133 11.08 -12.08 0.23
C LYS A 133 11.94 -11.03 0.89
N THR A 134 11.84 -10.91 2.20
CA THR A 134 12.62 -9.95 2.98
C THR A 134 13.95 -10.57 3.43
N LYS A 135 14.96 -9.76 3.49
CA LYS A 135 16.33 -10.20 3.88
C LYS A 135 16.52 -10.22 5.38
#